data_9990a97926376f61af3eba86c4ce739e
#
_entry.id   9990a97926376f61af3eba86c4ce739e
#
_cell.length_a   1.000
_cell.length_b   1.000
_cell.length_c   1.000
_cell.angle_alpha   90.00
_cell.angle_beta   90.00
_cell.angle_gamma   90.00
#
_symmetry.space_group_name_H-M   'P 1'
#
loop_
_entity.id
_entity.type
_entity.pdbx_description
1 polymer ?
#
loop_
_entity_poly.entity_id
_entity_poly.type
_entity_poly.pdbx_seq_one_letter_code
_entity_poly.pdbx_strand_id
1 'polypeptide(L)'
;FNLRSNISTEVAKGIKFELGVSGISDERNTPYSSAQDIIRNYWRQGVLYPAYADPEGTMLNYNGLDMEQNTVAMMTADISGYKKYKQKYFQSSATLTVDFSEYTPVLKGLTAKAMFSYDYRADNNEAFRKEYYQYAYDEQTGTYNQKVYNESSPSNMRREFYDKSQMLGQFTVNYDRTFNDVHHVGGVVGWEVQKRNGDNFYAVRDLAFSMPYLLAGVTEGQIGAMQTGNNDLYEQANEALIGRVNYSFADRYLLEAQFRYDGSSKFAKGHQWGFFPSVSAGWRVSEEPFFKSIDALKFVNQLKLRASYGVLGDDGDLNYDWAMGYTYPATSGNMSNGDYNGYSPGYIFGGKFISAASPMALPNENITWFKSKT
;
A
#
# COMPACT_ATOMS: atom_id res chain seq x y z
N PHE A 1 18.53 -3.89 6.22
CA PHE A 1 19.59 -3.76 5.21
C PHE A 1 19.05 -3.05 3.98
N ASN A 2 19.79 -2.05 3.49
CA ASN A 2 19.44 -1.30 2.28
C ASN A 2 20.71 -1.12 1.43
N LEU A 3 20.64 -1.53 0.15
CA LEU A 3 21.69 -1.33 -0.84
C LEU A 3 21.09 -0.55 -2.02
N ARG A 4 21.77 0.52 -2.43
CA ARG A 4 21.39 1.31 -3.61
C ARG A 4 22.61 1.57 -4.47
N SER A 5 22.45 1.42 -5.79
CA SER A 5 23.44 1.77 -6.80
C SER A 5 22.76 2.60 -7.89
N ASN A 6 23.39 3.70 -8.26
CA ASN A 6 22.97 4.54 -9.38
C ASN A 6 24.17 4.72 -10.31
N ILE A 7 23.96 4.41 -11.57
CA ILE A 7 24.95 4.56 -12.64
C ILE A 7 24.37 5.54 -13.66
N SER A 8 25.17 6.51 -14.04
CA SER A 8 24.82 7.49 -15.07
C SER A 8 26.01 7.62 -16.02
N THR A 9 25.76 7.45 -17.30
CA THR A 9 26.81 7.55 -18.34
C THR A 9 26.27 8.20 -19.60
N GLU A 10 27.11 8.95 -20.25
CA GLU A 10 26.86 9.40 -21.60
C GLU A 10 27.37 8.32 -22.59
N VAL A 11 26.45 7.68 -23.30
CA VAL A 11 26.72 6.56 -24.19
C VAL A 11 27.24 7.09 -25.57
N ALA A 12 26.67 8.22 -25.96
CA ALA A 12 27.09 8.96 -27.16
C ALA A 12 26.74 10.43 -26.94
N LYS A 13 27.28 11.33 -27.76
CA LYS A 13 27.02 12.76 -27.67
C LYS A 13 25.50 13.02 -27.63
N GLY A 14 25.02 13.65 -26.52
CA GLY A 14 23.61 13.93 -26.32
C GLY A 14 22.74 12.71 -25.97
N ILE A 15 23.32 11.51 -25.76
CA ILE A 15 22.61 10.30 -25.33
C ILE A 15 23.09 9.88 -23.95
N LYS A 16 22.25 10.05 -22.95
CA LYS A 16 22.50 9.71 -21.55
C LYS A 16 21.73 8.47 -21.16
N PHE A 17 22.40 7.50 -20.55
CA PHE A 17 21.79 6.34 -19.92
C PHE A 17 21.95 6.40 -18.42
N GLU A 18 20.87 6.10 -17.69
CA GLU A 18 20.84 6.08 -16.24
C GLU A 18 20.20 4.77 -15.77
N LEU A 19 20.87 4.08 -14.86
CA LEU A 19 20.41 2.84 -14.24
C LEU A 19 20.41 3.01 -12.73
N GLY A 20 19.26 2.82 -12.11
CA GLY A 20 19.09 2.76 -10.67
C GLY A 20 18.68 1.36 -10.22
N VAL A 21 19.35 0.82 -9.22
CA VAL A 21 18.99 -0.47 -8.60
C VAL A 21 19.02 -0.32 -7.10
N SER A 22 17.98 -0.79 -6.42
CA SER A 22 17.88 -0.77 -4.96
C SER A 22 17.36 -2.11 -4.44
N GLY A 23 17.98 -2.62 -3.40
CA GLY A 23 17.53 -3.81 -2.67
C GLY A 23 17.38 -3.47 -1.19
N ILE A 24 16.22 -3.77 -0.62
CA ILE A 24 15.91 -3.56 0.79
C ILE A 24 15.49 -4.89 1.39
N SER A 25 16.06 -5.24 2.53
CA SER A 25 15.61 -6.35 3.37
C SER A 25 15.30 -5.82 4.74
N ASP A 26 14.04 -5.91 5.13
CA ASP A 26 13.54 -5.50 6.43
C ASP A 26 13.03 -6.70 7.22
N GLU A 27 13.43 -6.80 8.49
CA GLU A 27 12.96 -7.84 9.40
C GLU A 27 12.46 -7.19 10.68
N ARG A 28 11.24 -7.51 11.06
CA ARG A 28 10.62 -7.06 12.31
C ARG A 28 10.12 -8.25 13.10
N ASN A 29 10.55 -8.32 14.35
CA ASN A 29 10.08 -9.32 15.32
C ASN A 29 9.28 -8.61 16.40
N THR A 30 8.13 -9.17 16.74
CA THR A 30 7.25 -8.66 17.81
C THR A 30 6.72 -9.82 18.65
N PRO A 31 6.29 -9.58 19.89
CA PRO A 31 5.42 -10.52 20.57
C PRO A 31 4.18 -10.83 19.74
N TYR A 32 3.48 -11.92 20.05
CA TYR A 32 2.27 -12.30 19.30
C TYR A 32 1.19 -11.22 19.36
N SER A 33 0.98 -10.62 20.54
CA SER A 33 0.04 -9.52 20.74
C SER A 33 0.56 -8.22 20.14
N SER A 34 -0.33 -7.38 19.60
CA SER A 34 0.03 -6.07 19.11
C SER A 34 0.37 -5.11 20.26
N ALA A 35 1.18 -4.09 20.00
CA ALA A 35 1.49 -3.05 20.97
C ALA A 35 0.22 -2.34 21.47
N GLN A 36 -0.76 -2.11 20.58
CA GLN A 36 -2.04 -1.52 20.94
C GLN A 36 -2.84 -2.41 21.89
N ASP A 37 -2.86 -3.72 21.66
CA ASP A 37 -3.57 -4.67 22.53
C ASP A 37 -2.90 -4.77 23.90
N ILE A 38 -1.58 -4.76 23.97
CA ILE A 38 -0.80 -4.75 25.20
C ILE A 38 -1.12 -3.49 26.03
N ILE A 39 -1.06 -2.31 25.41
CA ILE A 39 -1.38 -1.03 26.07
C ILE A 39 -2.83 -1.03 26.53
N ARG A 40 -3.77 -1.45 25.68
CA ARG A 40 -5.20 -1.52 26.02
C ARG A 40 -5.45 -2.47 27.19
N ASN A 41 -4.80 -3.63 27.19
CA ASN A 41 -4.91 -4.59 28.30
C ASN A 41 -4.34 -4.02 29.61
N TYR A 42 -3.17 -3.39 29.55
CA TYR A 42 -2.55 -2.72 30.70
C TYR A 42 -3.48 -1.66 31.33
N TRP A 43 -4.12 -0.81 30.53
CA TRP A 43 -5.06 0.20 31.02
C TRP A 43 -6.34 -0.39 31.61
N ARG A 44 -6.73 -1.58 31.18
CA ARG A 44 -7.93 -2.26 31.67
C ARG A 44 -7.68 -3.10 32.92
N GLN A 45 -6.44 -3.53 33.13
CA GLN A 45 -6.07 -4.23 34.35
C GLN A 45 -6.08 -3.27 35.55
N GLY A 46 -6.83 -3.61 36.57
CA GLY A 46 -6.84 -2.82 37.80
C GLY A 46 -5.50 -2.92 38.54
N VAL A 47 -5.15 -1.86 39.27
CA VAL A 47 -3.90 -1.77 40.08
C VAL A 47 -3.83 -2.89 41.15
N LEU A 48 -4.95 -3.50 41.51
CA LEU A 48 -5.06 -4.55 42.54
C LEU A 48 -4.64 -5.94 42.01
N TYR A 49 -4.41 -6.10 40.72
CA TYR A 49 -4.03 -7.38 40.13
C TYR A 49 -2.54 -7.43 39.81
N PRO A 50 -1.74 -8.14 40.64
CA PRO A 50 -0.34 -8.30 40.37
C PRO A 50 -0.10 -9.15 39.10
N ALA A 51 1.02 -8.96 38.43
CA ALA A 51 1.37 -9.71 37.24
C ALA A 51 1.64 -11.19 37.52
N TYR A 52 2.10 -11.49 38.73
CA TYR A 52 2.42 -12.85 39.19
C TYR A 52 1.57 -13.22 40.41
N ALA A 53 1.17 -14.49 40.49
CA ALA A 53 0.39 -15.03 41.58
C ALA A 53 1.26 -15.41 42.77
N ASP A 54 2.55 -15.70 42.51
CA ASP A 54 3.53 -16.14 43.51
C ASP A 54 4.53 -15.03 43.87
N PRO A 55 5.10 -15.03 45.10
CA PRO A 55 6.13 -14.06 45.47
C PRO A 55 7.44 -14.18 44.70
N GLU A 56 7.75 -15.37 44.14
CA GLU A 56 8.95 -15.67 43.37
C GLU A 56 8.86 -15.10 41.94
N GLY A 57 7.68 -14.70 41.46
CA GLY A 57 7.48 -14.13 40.13
C GLY A 57 7.59 -15.16 39.01
N THR A 58 7.22 -16.39 39.27
CA THR A 58 7.28 -17.52 38.32
C THR A 58 5.94 -17.91 37.73
N MET A 59 4.84 -17.64 38.45
CA MET A 59 3.47 -18.01 38.09
C MET A 59 2.67 -16.77 37.63
N LEU A 60 2.32 -16.72 36.35
CA LEU A 60 1.51 -15.65 35.81
C LEU A 60 0.14 -15.60 36.47
N ASN A 61 -0.25 -14.46 36.98
CA ASN A 61 -1.51 -14.32 37.70
C ASN A 61 -2.73 -14.40 36.77
N TYR A 62 -3.74 -15.18 37.16
CA TYR A 62 -5.05 -15.16 36.55
C TYR A 62 -5.90 -14.12 37.28
N ASN A 63 -6.34 -13.08 36.59
CA ASN A 63 -7.03 -11.96 37.20
C ASN A 63 -8.55 -12.13 37.33
N GLY A 64 -9.11 -13.21 36.78
CA GLY A 64 -10.54 -13.51 36.89
C GLY A 64 -11.50 -12.56 36.19
N LEU A 65 -10.98 -11.62 35.39
CA LEU A 65 -11.78 -10.66 34.62
C LEU A 65 -12.08 -11.20 33.21
N ASP A 66 -13.03 -10.57 32.53
CA ASP A 66 -13.42 -10.91 31.14
C ASP A 66 -12.25 -10.90 30.14
N MET A 67 -11.21 -10.17 30.49
CA MET A 67 -9.94 -10.18 29.73
C MET A 67 -8.93 -11.06 30.47
N GLU A 68 -9.00 -12.33 30.24
CA GLU A 68 -8.16 -13.35 30.87
C GLU A 68 -6.67 -13.29 30.51
N GLN A 69 -6.21 -12.21 29.88
CA GLN A 69 -4.82 -12.06 29.43
C GLN A 69 -3.93 -11.44 30.49
N ASN A 70 -2.79 -12.08 30.72
CA ASN A 70 -1.75 -11.50 31.55
C ASN A 70 -0.84 -10.59 30.68
N THR A 71 -0.66 -9.32 31.07
CA THR A 71 0.11 -8.35 30.29
C THR A 71 1.58 -8.76 30.10
N VAL A 72 2.19 -9.43 31.11
CA VAL A 72 3.55 -9.96 31.01
C VAL A 72 3.63 -11.03 29.93
N ALA A 73 2.65 -11.93 29.88
CA ALA A 73 2.57 -12.95 28.83
C ALA A 73 2.47 -12.29 27.44
N MET A 74 1.62 -11.27 27.29
CA MET A 74 1.44 -10.56 26.03
C MET A 74 2.73 -9.90 25.53
N MET A 75 3.56 -9.39 26.44
CA MET A 75 4.84 -8.73 26.10
C MET A 75 5.99 -9.71 25.86
N THR A 76 5.86 -10.98 26.27
CA THR A 76 6.95 -11.94 26.29
C THR A 76 6.76 -12.99 25.20
N ALA A 77 7.59 -12.93 24.17
CA ALA A 77 7.51 -13.82 23.03
C ALA A 77 7.73 -15.31 23.39
N ASP A 78 8.55 -15.58 24.39
CA ASP A 78 8.81 -16.95 24.88
C ASP A 78 7.59 -17.57 25.58
N ILE A 79 6.66 -16.74 26.05
CA ILE A 79 5.45 -17.18 26.74
C ILE A 79 4.28 -17.29 25.77
N SER A 80 3.90 -16.21 25.10
CA SER A 80 2.68 -16.15 24.28
C SER A 80 2.93 -16.37 22.78
N GLY A 81 4.19 -16.46 22.36
CA GLY A 81 4.56 -16.57 20.96
C GLY A 81 4.99 -15.24 20.32
N TYR A 82 5.19 -15.25 19.02
CA TYR A 82 5.77 -14.12 18.29
C TYR A 82 5.14 -13.93 16.91
N LYS A 83 5.38 -12.76 16.34
CA LYS A 83 5.20 -12.46 14.91
C LYS A 83 6.51 -11.98 14.31
N LYS A 84 6.92 -12.59 13.21
CA LYS A 84 8.08 -12.20 12.41
C LYS A 84 7.60 -11.78 11.04
N TYR A 85 8.01 -10.59 10.64
CA TYR A 85 7.73 -10.02 9.33
C TYR A 85 9.07 -9.88 8.59
N LYS A 86 9.17 -10.51 7.42
CA LYS A 86 10.33 -10.43 6.55
C LYS A 86 9.90 -9.88 5.21
N GLN A 87 10.36 -8.70 4.89
CA GLN A 87 10.03 -8.00 3.67
C GLN A 87 11.28 -7.79 2.82
N LYS A 88 11.19 -8.12 1.56
CA LYS A 88 12.24 -7.88 0.57
C LYS A 88 11.68 -7.03 -0.55
N TYR A 89 12.37 -5.94 -0.83
CA TYR A 89 12.06 -5.06 -1.94
C TYR A 89 13.22 -5.06 -2.91
N PHE A 90 12.89 -5.18 -4.18
CA PHE A 90 13.79 -4.93 -5.29
C PHE A 90 13.16 -3.85 -6.16
N GLN A 91 13.93 -2.80 -6.42
CA GLN A 91 13.49 -1.69 -7.26
C GLN A 91 14.57 -1.41 -8.29
N SER A 92 14.16 -1.29 -9.54
CA SER A 92 15.06 -0.96 -10.63
C SER A 92 14.41 0.05 -11.57
N SER A 93 15.23 0.92 -12.12
CA SER A 93 14.81 1.86 -13.16
C SER A 93 15.93 2.05 -14.19
N ALA A 94 15.57 2.03 -15.45
CA ALA A 94 16.45 2.35 -16.56
C ALA A 94 15.87 3.53 -17.34
N THR A 95 16.69 4.54 -17.60
CA THR A 95 16.28 5.74 -18.30
C THR A 95 17.26 6.03 -19.44
N LEU A 96 16.73 6.26 -20.62
CA LEU A 96 17.47 6.75 -21.77
C LEU A 96 16.97 8.16 -22.09
N THR A 97 17.88 9.12 -22.11
CA THR A 97 17.59 10.51 -22.50
C THR A 97 18.36 10.89 -23.73
N VAL A 98 17.69 11.46 -24.71
CA VAL A 98 18.30 11.98 -25.95
C VAL A 98 18.07 13.49 -25.99
N ASP A 99 19.15 14.26 -26.02
CA ASP A 99 19.14 15.70 -26.24
C ASP A 99 19.40 16.01 -27.73
N PHE A 100 18.36 16.42 -28.42
CA PHE A 100 18.46 16.72 -29.86
C PHE A 100 19.17 18.05 -30.13
N SER A 101 19.37 18.90 -29.13
CA SER A 101 20.12 20.15 -29.26
C SER A 101 21.55 19.92 -29.71
N GLU A 102 22.11 18.76 -29.36
CA GLU A 102 23.50 18.37 -29.72
C GLU A 102 23.67 18.01 -31.18
N TYR A 103 22.58 17.72 -31.91
CA TYR A 103 22.65 17.29 -33.31
C TYR A 103 22.37 18.41 -34.32
N THR A 104 21.48 19.34 -33.95
CA THR A 104 21.14 20.46 -34.83
C THR A 104 20.56 21.66 -34.05
N PRO A 105 20.95 22.90 -34.40
CA PRO A 105 20.41 24.10 -33.74
C PRO A 105 18.91 24.28 -33.93
N VAL A 106 18.31 23.68 -34.95
CA VAL A 106 16.85 23.72 -35.19
C VAL A 106 16.09 23.03 -34.05
N LEU A 107 16.64 21.94 -33.51
CA LEU A 107 16.02 21.15 -32.42
C LEU A 107 16.51 21.59 -31.04
N LYS A 108 17.10 22.79 -30.93
CA LYS A 108 17.53 23.32 -29.62
C LYS A 108 16.38 23.36 -28.65
N GLY A 109 16.59 22.73 -27.47
CA GLY A 109 15.61 22.64 -26.40
C GLY A 109 14.68 21.41 -26.50
N LEU A 110 14.84 20.56 -27.52
CA LEU A 110 14.06 19.34 -27.65
C LEU A 110 14.82 18.16 -27.02
N THR A 111 14.15 17.44 -26.08
CA THR A 111 14.67 16.22 -25.48
C THR A 111 13.62 15.12 -25.51
N ALA A 112 14.04 13.87 -25.71
CA ALA A 112 13.18 12.70 -25.54
C ALA A 112 13.72 11.83 -24.42
N LYS A 113 12.84 11.24 -23.63
CA LYS A 113 13.18 10.38 -22.51
C LYS A 113 12.30 9.13 -22.53
N ALA A 114 12.94 7.97 -22.50
CA ALA A 114 12.29 6.70 -22.30
C ALA A 114 12.73 6.14 -20.95
N MET A 115 11.78 5.74 -20.10
CA MET A 115 12.02 5.16 -18.80
C MET A 115 11.24 3.86 -18.65
N PHE A 116 11.91 2.88 -18.07
CA PHE A 116 11.27 1.64 -17.59
C PHE A 116 11.65 1.43 -16.14
N SER A 117 10.69 1.08 -15.31
CA SER A 117 10.95 0.63 -13.93
C SER A 117 10.24 -0.68 -13.61
N TYR A 118 10.88 -1.45 -12.76
CA TYR A 118 10.35 -2.68 -12.20
C TYR A 118 10.58 -2.69 -10.71
N ASP A 119 9.47 -2.77 -9.96
CA ASP A 119 9.45 -2.88 -8.51
C ASP A 119 8.88 -4.24 -8.13
N TYR A 120 9.56 -4.93 -7.23
CA TYR A 120 9.15 -6.21 -6.71
C TYR A 120 9.20 -6.23 -5.19
N ARG A 121 8.16 -6.79 -4.57
CA ARG A 121 8.09 -6.99 -3.13
C ARG A 121 7.70 -8.42 -2.83
N ALA A 122 8.50 -9.07 -1.99
CA ALA A 122 8.18 -10.37 -1.41
C ALA A 122 8.10 -10.26 0.11
N ASP A 123 6.96 -10.65 0.69
CA ASP A 123 6.79 -10.74 2.12
C ASP A 123 6.70 -12.20 2.54
N ASN A 124 7.40 -12.57 3.60
CA ASN A 124 7.36 -13.91 4.21
C ASN A 124 7.13 -13.73 5.71
N ASN A 125 5.87 -13.83 6.10
CA ASN A 125 5.45 -13.59 7.48
C ASN A 125 5.24 -14.90 8.22
N GLU A 126 5.49 -14.85 9.52
CA GLU A 126 5.38 -15.98 10.43
C GLU A 126 4.73 -15.50 11.71
N ALA A 127 3.66 -16.16 12.14
CA ALA A 127 3.02 -15.90 13.42
C ALA A 127 2.87 -17.22 14.16
N PHE A 128 3.50 -17.33 15.30
CA PHE A 128 3.41 -18.45 16.22
C PHE A 128 2.69 -18.01 17.48
N ARG A 129 1.50 -18.55 17.70
CA ARG A 129 0.76 -18.40 18.95
C ARG A 129 1.06 -19.59 19.82
N LYS A 130 1.60 -19.34 21.00
CA LYS A 130 1.99 -20.37 21.95
C LYS A 130 0.95 -20.44 23.07
N GLU A 131 0.53 -21.67 23.38
CA GLU A 131 -0.28 -21.93 24.56
C GLU A 131 0.50 -21.61 25.83
N TYR A 132 -0.15 -20.92 26.76
CA TYR A 132 0.42 -20.61 28.06
C TYR A 132 -0.63 -20.71 29.17
N TYR A 133 -0.15 -20.81 30.40
CA TYR A 133 -0.94 -20.99 31.58
C TYR A 133 -0.85 -19.79 32.50
N GLN A 134 -1.94 -19.57 33.26
CA GLN A 134 -2.07 -18.60 34.34
C GLN A 134 -2.46 -19.35 35.60
N TYR A 135 -2.26 -18.75 36.74
CA TYR A 135 -2.46 -19.38 38.08
C TYR A 135 -3.36 -18.52 38.95
N ALA A 136 -4.35 -19.16 39.57
CA ALA A 136 -5.20 -18.54 40.57
C ALA A 136 -4.86 -19.15 41.93
N TYR A 137 -4.53 -18.29 42.91
CA TYR A 137 -4.34 -18.76 44.28
C TYR A 137 -5.69 -19.12 44.92
N ASP A 138 -5.77 -20.25 45.53
CA ASP A 138 -6.93 -20.72 46.30
C ASP A 138 -6.62 -20.63 47.81
N GLU A 139 -7.26 -19.69 48.49
CA GLU A 139 -7.06 -19.44 49.92
C GLU A 139 -7.53 -20.60 50.81
N GLN A 140 -8.50 -21.40 50.33
CA GLN A 140 -9.03 -22.53 51.11
C GLN A 140 -8.07 -23.73 51.16
N THR A 141 -7.42 -23.98 50.07
CA THR A 141 -6.48 -25.10 49.91
C THR A 141 -5.03 -24.71 50.07
N GLY A 142 -4.72 -23.42 50.00
CA GLY A 142 -3.36 -22.90 50.02
C GLY A 142 -2.54 -23.27 48.76
N THR A 143 -3.21 -23.58 47.64
CA THR A 143 -2.59 -24.03 46.39
C THR A 143 -2.85 -23.09 45.23
N TYR A 144 -2.00 -23.20 44.18
CA TYR A 144 -2.16 -22.46 42.92
C TYR A 144 -2.88 -23.32 41.89
N ASN A 145 -4.07 -22.92 41.48
CA ASN A 145 -4.85 -23.60 40.44
C ASN A 145 -4.42 -23.11 39.08
N GLN A 146 -3.90 -24.02 38.27
CA GLN A 146 -3.46 -23.73 36.89
C GLN A 146 -4.67 -23.62 35.98
N LYS A 147 -4.64 -22.58 35.12
CA LYS A 147 -5.62 -22.33 34.04
C LYS A 147 -4.94 -22.04 32.74
N VAL A 148 -5.35 -22.71 31.66
CA VAL A 148 -4.91 -22.33 30.33
C VAL A 148 -5.60 -21.03 29.91
N TYR A 149 -4.88 -20.14 29.25
CA TYR A 149 -5.52 -19.02 28.57
C TYR A 149 -6.21 -19.53 27.30
N ASN A 150 -7.54 -19.54 27.30
CA ASN A 150 -8.35 -20.21 26.28
C ASN A 150 -8.04 -19.78 24.84
N GLU A 151 -7.84 -18.49 24.59
CA GLU A 151 -7.50 -18.01 23.24
C GLU A 151 -6.07 -18.36 22.80
N SER A 152 -5.21 -18.83 23.70
CA SER A 152 -3.87 -19.33 23.36
C SER A 152 -3.87 -20.81 22.97
N SER A 153 -4.90 -21.55 23.36
CA SER A 153 -4.99 -23.02 23.15
C SER A 153 -5.96 -23.37 22.01
N PRO A 154 -5.57 -24.29 21.13
CA PRO A 154 -4.25 -24.89 21.01
C PRO A 154 -3.20 -23.92 20.47
N SER A 155 -1.91 -24.21 20.67
CA SER A 155 -0.85 -23.50 19.98
C SER A 155 -1.09 -23.51 18.47
N ASN A 156 -0.77 -22.41 17.80
CA ASN A 156 -1.10 -22.24 16.39
C ASN A 156 0.06 -21.62 15.61
N MET A 157 0.25 -22.06 14.37
CA MET A 157 1.27 -21.56 13.47
C MET A 157 0.63 -21.05 12.18
N ARG A 158 0.92 -19.80 11.82
CA ARG A 158 0.53 -19.19 10.56
C ARG A 158 1.76 -18.78 9.76
N ARG A 159 1.77 -19.12 8.47
CA ARG A 159 2.77 -18.68 7.49
C ARG A 159 2.05 -17.96 6.36
N GLU A 160 2.59 -16.81 5.96
CA GLU A 160 2.03 -15.97 4.90
C GLU A 160 3.10 -15.60 3.89
N PHE A 161 2.73 -15.63 2.62
CA PHE A 161 3.57 -15.21 1.51
C PHE A 161 2.80 -14.23 0.66
N TYR A 162 3.41 -13.09 0.37
CA TYR A 162 2.90 -12.10 -0.58
C TYR A 162 3.94 -11.87 -1.65
N ASP A 163 3.48 -11.81 -2.89
CA ASP A 163 4.24 -11.50 -4.08
C ASP A 163 3.57 -10.31 -4.76
N LYS A 164 4.28 -9.18 -4.85
CA LYS A 164 3.73 -7.96 -5.43
C LYS A 164 4.74 -7.40 -6.42
N SER A 165 4.26 -7.05 -7.61
CA SER A 165 5.09 -6.45 -8.64
C SER A 165 4.42 -5.26 -9.30
N GLN A 166 5.24 -4.31 -9.75
CA GLN A 166 4.83 -3.16 -10.52
C GLN A 166 5.81 -2.92 -11.65
N MET A 167 5.29 -2.75 -12.86
CA MET A 167 6.02 -2.33 -14.03
C MET A 167 5.52 -0.95 -14.46
N LEU A 168 6.42 -0.05 -14.80
CA LEU A 168 6.09 1.26 -15.35
C LEU A 168 6.96 1.50 -16.58
N GLY A 169 6.32 1.78 -17.70
CA GLY A 169 6.92 2.29 -18.91
C GLY A 169 6.50 3.72 -19.16
N GLN A 170 7.42 4.62 -19.43
CA GLN A 170 7.12 6.02 -19.72
C GLN A 170 7.97 6.51 -20.88
N PHE A 171 7.33 7.19 -21.79
CA PHE A 171 8.01 7.91 -22.88
C PHE A 171 7.55 9.36 -22.87
N THR A 172 8.51 10.32 -22.87
CA THR A 172 8.20 11.75 -22.87
C THR A 172 9.05 12.47 -23.91
N VAL A 173 8.45 13.46 -24.55
CA VAL A 173 9.14 14.43 -25.39
C VAL A 173 8.94 15.79 -24.74
N ASN A 174 10.04 16.45 -24.45
CA ASN A 174 10.06 17.75 -23.79
C ASN A 174 10.66 18.80 -24.72
N TYR A 175 10.09 19.99 -24.69
CA TYR A 175 10.60 21.15 -25.38
C TYR A 175 10.72 22.31 -24.42
N ASP A 176 11.86 22.98 -24.41
CA ASP A 176 12.11 24.14 -23.56
C ASP A 176 13.04 25.12 -24.28
N ARG A 177 12.52 26.32 -24.63
CA ARG A 177 13.29 27.32 -25.36
C ARG A 177 12.79 28.73 -25.09
N THR A 178 13.77 29.65 -25.00
CA THR A 178 13.49 31.09 -24.95
C THR A 178 13.82 31.71 -26.33
N PHE A 179 12.89 32.52 -26.83
CA PHE A 179 13.02 33.27 -28.08
C PHE A 179 13.08 34.78 -27.76
N ASN A 180 13.99 35.47 -28.42
CA ASN A 180 14.19 36.91 -28.30
C ASN A 180 14.32 37.39 -26.83
N ASP A 181 14.82 36.51 -25.93
CA ASP A 181 15.02 36.77 -24.49
C ASP A 181 13.74 37.13 -23.70
N VAL A 182 12.57 37.09 -24.32
CA VAL A 182 11.30 37.50 -23.71
C VAL A 182 10.18 36.46 -23.80
N HIS A 183 10.25 35.53 -24.77
CA HIS A 183 9.24 34.50 -24.97
C HIS A 183 9.78 33.15 -24.56
N HIS A 184 9.43 32.68 -23.41
CA HIS A 184 9.79 31.35 -22.96
C HIS A 184 8.63 30.38 -23.25
N VAL A 185 8.93 29.29 -23.97
CA VAL A 185 7.99 28.23 -24.31
C VAL A 185 8.54 26.92 -23.79
N GLY A 186 7.78 26.29 -22.92
CA GLY A 186 8.06 24.93 -22.42
C GLY A 186 6.87 24.01 -22.71
N GLY A 187 7.15 22.73 -22.92
CA GLY A 187 6.10 21.76 -23.12
C GLY A 187 6.57 20.34 -22.90
N VAL A 188 5.64 19.44 -22.62
CA VAL A 188 5.86 18.02 -22.57
C VAL A 188 4.64 17.29 -23.13
N VAL A 189 4.93 16.26 -23.93
CA VAL A 189 3.96 15.24 -24.30
C VAL A 189 4.53 13.91 -23.83
N GLY A 190 3.71 13.10 -23.15
CA GLY A 190 4.15 11.84 -22.59
C GLY A 190 3.09 10.76 -22.71
N TRP A 191 3.57 9.54 -22.83
CA TRP A 191 2.78 8.33 -22.73
C TRP A 191 3.33 7.47 -21.60
N GLU A 192 2.43 6.92 -20.78
CA GLU A 192 2.74 6.13 -19.61
C GLU A 192 1.88 4.89 -19.59
N VAL A 193 2.47 3.76 -19.27
CA VAL A 193 1.75 2.51 -19.02
C VAL A 193 2.26 1.89 -17.73
N GLN A 194 1.34 1.46 -16.88
CA GLN A 194 1.63 0.82 -15.62
C GLN A 194 0.86 -0.50 -15.50
N LYS A 195 1.54 -1.55 -15.05
CA LYS A 195 0.91 -2.80 -14.66
C LYS A 195 1.30 -3.13 -13.23
N ARG A 196 0.31 -3.55 -12.42
CA ARG A 196 0.48 -3.92 -11.01
C ARG A 196 -0.16 -5.28 -10.78
N ASN A 197 0.57 -6.17 -10.12
CA ASN A 197 0.08 -7.48 -9.72
C ASN A 197 0.33 -7.69 -8.23
N GLY A 198 -0.61 -8.34 -7.56
CA GLY A 198 -0.44 -8.84 -6.21
C GLY A 198 -1.05 -10.22 -6.10
N ASP A 199 -0.27 -11.13 -5.55
CA ASP A 199 -0.66 -12.50 -5.25
C ASP A 199 -0.23 -12.88 -3.84
N ASN A 200 -0.92 -13.83 -3.23
CA ASN A 200 -0.60 -14.26 -1.88
C ASN A 200 -1.19 -15.63 -1.56
N PHE A 201 -0.66 -16.25 -0.55
CA PHE A 201 -1.30 -17.37 0.13
C PHE A 201 -0.89 -17.44 1.59
N TYR A 202 -1.69 -18.08 2.42
CA TYR A 202 -1.32 -18.39 3.78
C TYR A 202 -1.77 -19.79 4.18
N ALA A 203 -1.04 -20.36 5.13
CA ALA A 203 -1.39 -21.60 5.77
C ALA A 203 -1.42 -21.42 7.28
N VAL A 204 -2.43 -21.99 7.93
CA VAL A 204 -2.58 -21.99 9.39
C VAL A 204 -2.81 -23.43 9.83
N ARG A 205 -2.16 -23.84 10.91
CA ARG A 205 -2.41 -25.13 11.54
C ARG A 205 -2.38 -25.00 13.07
N ASP A 206 -3.31 -25.65 13.71
CA ASP A 206 -3.21 -25.91 15.14
C ASP A 206 -2.14 -26.99 15.36
N LEU A 207 -1.39 -26.86 16.43
CA LEU A 207 -0.22 -27.69 16.68
C LEU A 207 -0.52 -28.75 17.76
N ALA A 208 -0.08 -29.97 17.52
CA ALA A 208 -0.18 -31.05 18.52
C ALA A 208 0.68 -30.78 19.76
N PHE A 209 1.74 -29.98 19.61
CA PHE A 209 2.63 -29.52 20.67
C PHE A 209 3.28 -28.18 20.24
N SER A 210 3.67 -27.38 21.20
CA SER A 210 4.16 -26.00 21.00
C SER A 210 5.52 -25.95 20.31
N MET A 211 5.59 -26.36 19.05
CA MET A 211 6.76 -26.29 18.18
C MET A 211 6.45 -25.40 16.97
N PRO A 212 7.24 -24.36 16.66
CA PRO A 212 6.92 -23.37 15.62
C PRO A 212 7.17 -23.87 14.19
N TYR A 213 6.60 -25.02 13.84
CA TYR A 213 6.66 -25.61 12.51
C TYR A 213 5.29 -26.12 12.08
N LEU A 214 4.86 -25.81 10.87
CA LEU A 214 3.61 -26.32 10.30
C LEU A 214 3.55 -27.86 10.26
N LEU A 215 4.71 -28.54 10.21
CA LEU A 215 4.79 -30.01 10.24
C LEU A 215 4.31 -30.62 11.57
N ALA A 216 4.37 -29.84 12.67
CA ALA A 216 3.84 -30.26 13.97
C ALA A 216 2.31 -30.09 14.08
N GLY A 217 1.66 -29.63 13.00
CA GLY A 217 0.23 -29.35 12.97
C GLY A 217 -0.63 -30.59 12.86
N VAL A 218 -1.82 -30.52 13.48
CA VAL A 218 -2.89 -31.51 13.34
C VAL A 218 -3.69 -31.24 12.06
N THR A 219 -4.39 -32.26 11.57
CA THR A 219 -5.20 -32.14 10.35
C THR A 219 -6.50 -31.37 10.59
N GLU A 220 -7.05 -31.52 11.77
CA GLU A 220 -8.25 -30.78 12.20
C GLU A 220 -7.95 -29.29 12.33
N GLY A 221 -8.81 -28.43 11.75
CA GLY A 221 -8.67 -26.99 11.82
C GLY A 221 -7.57 -26.39 10.95
N GLN A 222 -6.93 -27.17 10.06
CA GLN A 222 -5.96 -26.61 9.12
C GLN A 222 -6.64 -25.72 8.07
N ILE A 223 -6.01 -24.57 7.78
CA ILE A 223 -6.47 -23.60 6.80
C ILE A 223 -5.37 -23.40 5.75
N GLY A 224 -5.75 -23.46 4.48
CA GLY A 224 -4.95 -22.96 3.37
C GLY A 224 -5.84 -22.02 2.57
N ALA A 225 -5.47 -20.77 2.44
CA ALA A 225 -6.30 -19.76 1.81
C ALA A 225 -5.48 -18.58 1.25
N MET A 226 -6.17 -17.61 0.66
CA MET A 226 -5.62 -16.36 0.16
C MET A 226 -6.29 -15.18 0.85
N GLN A 227 -5.57 -14.08 1.00
CA GLN A 227 -6.16 -12.79 1.34
C GLN A 227 -6.71 -12.17 0.05
N THR A 228 -7.99 -11.81 0.06
CA THR A 228 -8.70 -11.29 -1.12
C THR A 228 -8.91 -9.78 -1.10
N GLY A 229 -8.25 -9.06 -0.20
CA GLY A 229 -8.30 -7.60 -0.13
C GLY A 229 -7.74 -6.95 -1.41
N ASN A 230 -8.25 -5.76 -1.75
CA ASN A 230 -7.89 -5.01 -2.96
C ASN A 230 -6.38 -4.72 -3.10
N ASN A 231 -5.64 -4.79 -1.99
CA ASN A 231 -4.20 -4.58 -1.95
C ASN A 231 -3.40 -5.89 -1.83
N ASP A 232 -4.05 -7.05 -1.78
CA ASP A 232 -3.41 -8.34 -1.54
C ASP A 232 -3.53 -9.29 -2.72
N LEU A 233 -4.70 -9.30 -3.39
CA LEU A 233 -4.95 -10.09 -4.60
C LEU A 233 -5.50 -9.17 -5.68
N TYR A 234 -4.68 -8.81 -6.66
CA TYR A 234 -5.08 -7.88 -7.72
C TYR A 234 -4.22 -8.01 -8.98
N GLU A 235 -4.82 -7.72 -10.11
CA GLU A 235 -4.15 -7.44 -11.38
C GLU A 235 -4.75 -6.16 -11.96
N GLN A 236 -3.95 -5.11 -12.13
CA GLN A 236 -4.40 -3.79 -12.56
C GLN A 236 -3.46 -3.23 -13.62
N ALA A 237 -4.03 -2.55 -14.59
CA ALA A 237 -3.27 -1.84 -15.62
C ALA A 237 -3.86 -0.44 -15.83
N ASN A 238 -2.98 0.53 -15.92
CA ASN A 238 -3.32 1.91 -16.21
C ASN A 238 -2.49 2.40 -17.39
N GLU A 239 -3.08 3.24 -18.21
CA GLU A 239 -2.41 3.88 -19.34
C GLU A 239 -2.77 5.36 -19.33
N ALA A 240 -1.81 6.23 -19.67
CA ALA A 240 -2.03 7.66 -19.67
C ALA A 240 -1.35 8.37 -20.84
N LEU A 241 -2.05 9.31 -21.46
CA LEU A 241 -1.48 10.33 -22.32
C LEU A 241 -1.45 11.65 -21.56
N ILE A 242 -0.28 12.27 -21.53
CA ILE A 242 -0.01 13.48 -20.74
C ILE A 242 0.41 14.60 -21.68
N GLY A 243 -0.14 15.80 -21.53
CA GLY A 243 0.30 16.97 -22.26
C GLY A 243 0.35 18.20 -21.36
N ARG A 244 1.41 19.01 -21.50
CA ARG A 244 1.53 20.31 -20.84
C ARG A 244 2.24 21.29 -21.75
N VAL A 245 1.75 22.52 -21.77
CA VAL A 245 2.39 23.66 -22.45
C VAL A 245 2.47 24.79 -21.47
N ASN A 246 3.64 25.38 -21.31
CA ASN A 246 3.92 26.54 -20.50
C ASN A 246 4.37 27.68 -21.42
N TYR A 247 3.87 28.87 -21.20
CA TYR A 247 4.32 30.07 -21.87
C TYR A 247 4.57 31.19 -20.87
N SER A 248 5.72 31.83 -20.99
CA SER A 248 6.05 33.01 -20.20
C SER A 248 6.47 34.16 -21.13
N PHE A 249 5.87 35.35 -20.91
CA PHE A 249 6.26 36.55 -21.61
C PHE A 249 6.96 37.50 -20.66
N ALA A 250 8.23 37.82 -20.99
CA ALA A 250 9.10 38.71 -20.24
C ALA A 250 9.17 38.37 -18.73
N ASP A 251 9.01 37.08 -18.38
CA ASP A 251 8.90 36.60 -17.00
C ASP A 251 7.79 37.27 -16.15
N ARG A 252 6.87 37.99 -16.77
CA ARG A 252 5.78 38.67 -16.11
C ARG A 252 4.44 38.02 -16.23
N TYR A 253 4.11 37.56 -17.44
CA TYR A 253 2.85 36.88 -17.74
C TYR A 253 3.11 35.40 -17.96
N LEU A 254 2.44 34.59 -17.17
CA LEU A 254 2.65 33.12 -17.14
C LEU A 254 1.35 32.43 -17.50
N LEU A 255 1.38 31.54 -18.46
CA LEU A 255 0.23 30.71 -18.86
C LEU A 255 0.68 29.26 -18.87
N GLU A 256 -0.18 28.38 -18.36
CA GLU A 256 -0.01 26.94 -18.43
C GLU A 256 -1.32 26.28 -18.80
N ALA A 257 -1.26 25.33 -19.71
CA ALA A 257 -2.33 24.42 -20.00
C ALA A 257 -1.79 22.98 -19.94
N GLN A 258 -2.53 22.11 -19.28
CA GLN A 258 -2.17 20.70 -19.18
C GLN A 258 -3.40 19.79 -19.24
N PHE A 259 -3.18 18.56 -19.64
CA PHE A 259 -4.21 17.54 -19.60
C PHE A 259 -3.58 16.17 -19.26
N ARG A 260 -4.41 15.31 -18.68
CA ARG A 260 -4.20 13.87 -18.64
C ARG A 260 -5.41 13.18 -19.26
N TYR A 261 -5.15 12.17 -20.05
CA TYR A 261 -6.15 11.27 -20.60
C TYR A 261 -5.79 9.88 -20.11
N ASP A 262 -6.45 9.47 -19.03
CA ASP A 262 -6.10 8.27 -18.27
C ASP A 262 -7.11 7.15 -18.55
N GLY A 263 -6.60 5.94 -18.79
CA GLY A 263 -7.34 4.70 -18.89
C GLY A 263 -7.05 3.78 -17.71
N SER A 264 -8.07 3.15 -17.13
CA SER A 264 -7.94 2.20 -16.04
C SER A 264 -8.65 0.88 -16.40
N SER A 265 -7.96 -0.25 -16.13
CA SER A 265 -8.53 -1.58 -16.30
C SER A 265 -9.65 -1.90 -15.31
N LYS A 266 -9.79 -1.10 -14.25
CA LYS A 266 -10.83 -1.26 -13.23
C LYS A 266 -12.24 -1.02 -13.76
N PHE A 267 -12.40 -0.34 -14.90
CA PHE A 267 -13.69 0.02 -15.49
C PHE A 267 -14.05 -0.85 -16.68
N ALA A 268 -15.34 -1.00 -16.95
CA ALA A 268 -15.86 -1.72 -18.09
C ALA A 268 -15.40 -1.11 -19.43
N LYS A 269 -15.39 -1.92 -20.47
CA LYS A 269 -15.06 -1.46 -21.82
C LYS A 269 -16.01 -0.33 -22.25
N GLY A 270 -15.44 0.79 -22.70
CA GLY A 270 -16.17 2.02 -23.04
C GLY A 270 -16.24 3.05 -21.90
N HIS A 271 -15.94 2.69 -20.65
CA HIS A 271 -15.93 3.58 -19.50
C HIS A 271 -14.52 3.74 -18.89
N GLN A 272 -13.52 3.13 -19.50
CA GLN A 272 -12.15 3.06 -18.99
C GLN A 272 -11.41 4.40 -19.01
N TRP A 273 -11.78 5.30 -19.92
CA TRP A 273 -11.02 6.51 -20.21
C TRP A 273 -11.63 7.77 -19.60
N GLY A 274 -10.79 8.57 -18.93
CA GLY A 274 -11.13 9.87 -18.37
C GLY A 274 -10.24 10.99 -18.92
N PHE A 275 -10.82 12.17 -19.18
CA PHE A 275 -10.09 13.36 -19.60
C PHE A 275 -10.10 14.41 -18.49
N PHE A 276 -8.90 14.89 -18.11
CA PHE A 276 -8.66 15.75 -16.97
C PHE A 276 -7.79 16.95 -17.37
N PRO A 277 -8.44 18.03 -17.87
CA PRO A 277 -7.74 19.25 -18.25
C PRO A 277 -7.53 20.18 -17.05
N SER A 278 -6.49 21.01 -17.15
CA SER A 278 -6.23 22.11 -16.20
C SER A 278 -5.57 23.26 -16.92
N VAL A 279 -5.91 24.48 -16.51
CA VAL A 279 -5.32 25.72 -17.00
C VAL A 279 -4.94 26.61 -15.83
N SER A 280 -3.86 27.34 -15.95
CA SER A 280 -3.46 28.35 -14.97
C SER A 280 -2.88 29.59 -15.64
N ALA A 281 -3.11 30.74 -15.01
CA ALA A 281 -2.53 32.01 -15.40
C ALA A 281 -1.87 32.67 -14.19
N GLY A 282 -0.75 33.33 -14.41
CA GLY A 282 -0.01 34.07 -13.40
C GLY A 282 0.48 35.42 -13.91
N TRP A 283 0.42 36.40 -13.04
CA TRP A 283 0.95 37.72 -13.30
C TRP A 283 1.89 38.15 -12.19
N ARG A 284 3.15 38.44 -12.55
CA ARG A 284 4.18 38.94 -11.63
C ARG A 284 4.10 40.47 -11.64
N VAL A 285 3.21 41.03 -10.84
CA VAL A 285 2.92 42.49 -10.74
C VAL A 285 4.17 43.24 -10.31
N SER A 286 4.99 42.66 -9.44
CA SER A 286 6.25 43.26 -8.98
C SER A 286 7.28 43.50 -10.09
N GLU A 287 7.15 42.77 -11.22
CA GLU A 287 8.07 42.90 -12.35
C GLU A 287 7.61 44.01 -13.35
N GLU A 288 6.44 44.60 -13.16
CA GLU A 288 5.93 45.61 -14.03
C GLU A 288 6.65 46.96 -13.82
N PRO A 289 6.93 47.72 -14.92
CA PRO A 289 7.59 49.01 -14.81
C PRO A 289 6.85 50.00 -13.90
N PHE A 290 5.53 50.01 -13.95
CA PHE A 290 4.71 50.91 -13.11
C PHE A 290 4.87 50.56 -11.62
N PHE A 291 4.98 49.26 -11.27
CA PHE A 291 5.15 48.84 -9.88
C PHE A 291 6.54 49.22 -9.34
N LYS A 292 7.58 49.02 -10.15
CA LYS A 292 8.98 49.35 -9.84
C LYS A 292 9.21 50.87 -9.72
N SER A 293 8.37 51.70 -10.34
CA SER A 293 8.47 53.15 -10.29
C SER A 293 7.90 53.77 -9.01
N ILE A 294 7.16 53.01 -8.20
CA ILE A 294 6.54 53.51 -6.96
C ILE A 294 7.50 53.27 -5.79
N ASP A 295 8.14 54.35 -5.30
CA ASP A 295 9.11 54.28 -4.19
C ASP A 295 8.53 53.67 -2.92
N ALA A 296 7.27 53.92 -2.63
CA ALA A 296 6.57 53.36 -1.47
C ALA A 296 6.42 51.84 -1.50
N LEU A 297 6.60 51.18 -2.68
CA LEU A 297 6.45 49.73 -2.85
C LEU A 297 7.80 49.00 -2.97
N LYS A 298 8.93 49.70 -2.85
CA LYS A 298 10.28 49.09 -2.97
C LYS A 298 10.57 48.01 -1.92
N PHE A 299 9.84 48.00 -0.81
CA PHE A 299 9.95 46.97 0.21
C PHE A 299 9.29 45.62 -0.20
N VAL A 300 8.44 45.63 -1.24
CA VAL A 300 7.77 44.45 -1.75
C VAL A 300 8.64 43.82 -2.84
N ASN A 301 9.40 42.82 -2.49
CA ASN A 301 10.32 42.12 -3.42
C ASN A 301 9.59 41.29 -4.47
N GLN A 302 8.44 40.68 -4.09
CA GLN A 302 7.68 39.86 -5.00
C GLN A 302 6.17 39.94 -4.75
N LEU A 303 5.44 40.31 -5.80
CA LEU A 303 3.98 40.26 -5.83
C LEU A 303 3.54 39.47 -7.08
N LYS A 304 2.88 38.34 -6.88
CA LYS A 304 2.37 37.50 -7.96
C LYS A 304 0.90 37.15 -7.72
N LEU A 305 0.07 37.40 -8.70
CA LEU A 305 -1.33 36.93 -8.74
C LEU A 305 -1.39 35.64 -9.54
N ARG A 306 -2.21 34.69 -9.09
CA ARG A 306 -2.44 33.43 -9.79
C ARG A 306 -3.92 33.06 -9.80
N ALA A 307 -4.38 32.51 -10.91
CA ALA A 307 -5.67 31.84 -11.03
C ALA A 307 -5.48 30.49 -11.73
N SER A 308 -6.21 29.49 -11.29
CA SER A 308 -6.20 28.17 -11.92
C SER A 308 -7.58 27.54 -11.88
N TYR A 309 -7.83 26.72 -12.88
CA TYR A 309 -9.00 25.86 -12.93
C TYR A 309 -8.57 24.48 -13.44
N GLY A 310 -9.03 23.41 -12.76
CA GLY A 310 -8.66 22.06 -13.13
C GLY A 310 -9.75 21.05 -12.83
N VAL A 311 -9.69 19.94 -13.54
CA VAL A 311 -10.48 18.75 -13.29
C VAL A 311 -9.53 17.65 -12.89
N LEU A 312 -9.76 17.05 -11.72
CA LEU A 312 -9.02 15.89 -11.22
C LEU A 312 -9.87 14.64 -11.42
N GLY A 313 -9.21 13.55 -11.75
CA GLY A 313 -9.82 12.22 -11.86
C GLY A 313 -9.27 11.28 -10.80
N ASP A 314 -10.14 10.40 -10.29
CA ASP A 314 -9.78 9.33 -9.37
C ASP A 314 -10.51 8.05 -9.81
N ASP A 315 -9.80 6.94 -9.91
CA ASP A 315 -10.38 5.64 -10.22
C ASP A 315 -10.87 4.89 -8.95
N GLY A 316 -10.71 5.51 -7.78
CA GLY A 316 -11.20 5.04 -6.49
C GLY A 316 -10.62 3.68 -6.07
N ASP A 317 -11.17 3.15 -4.97
CA ASP A 317 -10.88 1.81 -4.46
C ASP A 317 -11.70 0.70 -5.15
N LEU A 318 -12.35 1.03 -6.27
CA LEU A 318 -13.15 0.07 -7.05
C LEU A 318 -12.24 -1.03 -7.61
N ASN A 319 -12.74 -2.26 -7.61
CA ASN A 319 -11.98 -3.41 -8.09
C ASN A 319 -12.86 -4.30 -8.99
N TYR A 320 -13.01 -3.89 -10.27
CA TYR A 320 -13.78 -4.62 -11.27
C TYR A 320 -15.27 -4.84 -10.92
N ASP A 321 -15.89 -3.89 -10.23
CA ASP A 321 -17.28 -3.97 -9.77
C ASP A 321 -18.30 -4.02 -10.94
N TRP A 322 -17.83 -3.88 -12.16
CA TRP A 322 -18.60 -4.10 -13.39
C TRP A 322 -18.66 -5.58 -13.80
N ALA A 323 -17.76 -6.42 -13.26
CA ALA A 323 -17.70 -7.83 -13.63
C ALA A 323 -18.60 -8.67 -12.73
N MET A 324 -19.34 -9.62 -13.35
CA MET A 324 -20.08 -10.61 -12.58
C MET A 324 -19.10 -11.56 -11.89
N GLY A 325 -19.25 -11.75 -10.59
CA GLY A 325 -18.43 -12.64 -9.80
C GLY A 325 -19.23 -13.46 -8.81
N TYR A 326 -18.55 -14.42 -8.19
CA TYR A 326 -19.08 -15.26 -7.13
C TYR A 326 -18.12 -15.27 -5.95
N THR A 327 -18.66 -15.19 -4.74
CA THR A 327 -17.92 -15.48 -3.52
C THR A 327 -18.07 -16.96 -3.19
N TYR A 328 -16.93 -17.59 -2.91
CA TYR A 328 -16.92 -18.97 -2.44
C TYR A 328 -16.83 -18.91 -0.91
N PRO A 329 -17.60 -19.71 -0.19
CA PRO A 329 -17.49 -19.77 1.25
C PRO A 329 -16.07 -20.23 1.65
N ALA A 330 -15.50 -19.59 2.63
CA ALA A 330 -14.26 -20.04 3.23
C ALA A 330 -14.47 -21.46 3.79
N THR A 331 -13.61 -22.39 3.44
CA THR A 331 -13.72 -23.81 3.82
C THR A 331 -13.42 -24.05 5.29
N SER A 332 -13.12 -23.04 6.08
CA SER A 332 -12.91 -23.16 7.54
C SER A 332 -13.17 -21.85 8.25
N GLY A 333 -14.08 -21.91 9.12
CA GLY A 333 -14.40 -21.33 10.39
C GLY A 333 -13.84 -20.01 10.88
N ASN A 334 -13.29 -19.13 10.06
CA ASN A 334 -13.02 -17.75 10.45
C ASN A 334 -13.91 -16.76 9.69
N MET A 335 -15.18 -16.76 10.08
CA MET A 335 -16.11 -15.68 9.77
C MET A 335 -15.86 -14.49 10.68
N SER A 336 -14.66 -13.96 10.69
CA SER A 336 -14.39 -12.67 11.32
C SER A 336 -14.34 -11.63 10.22
N ASN A 337 -15.47 -11.10 9.88
CA ASN A 337 -15.77 -9.72 9.50
C ASN A 337 -17.11 -9.67 8.77
N GLY A 338 -18.18 -9.55 9.58
CA GLY A 338 -19.39 -8.90 9.11
C GLY A 338 -20.29 -9.64 8.12
N ASP A 339 -19.98 -10.85 7.72
CA ASP A 339 -20.77 -11.58 6.75
C ASP A 339 -21.87 -12.40 7.40
N TYR A 340 -23.06 -11.91 7.19
CA TYR A 340 -24.33 -12.62 7.21
C TYR A 340 -24.46 -13.78 8.21
N ASN A 341 -24.65 -13.47 9.49
CA ASN A 341 -25.20 -14.40 10.50
C ASN A 341 -24.70 -15.86 10.45
N GLY A 342 -23.46 -16.12 10.05
CA GLY A 342 -22.89 -17.46 10.10
C GLY A 342 -23.44 -18.49 9.09
N TYR A 343 -24.21 -18.08 8.10
CA TYR A 343 -24.76 -19.01 7.10
C TYR A 343 -23.91 -19.01 5.82
N SER A 344 -23.15 -20.08 5.62
CA SER A 344 -22.60 -20.37 4.28
C SER A 344 -23.73 -20.93 3.40
N PRO A 345 -23.95 -20.39 2.20
CA PRO A 345 -24.90 -20.99 1.28
C PRO A 345 -24.44 -22.39 0.91
N GLY A 346 -25.36 -23.33 0.87
CA GLY A 346 -25.03 -24.72 0.50
C GLY A 346 -26.23 -25.63 0.59
N TYR A 347 -26.00 -26.88 0.20
CA TYR A 347 -27.02 -27.92 0.20
C TYR A 347 -26.50 -29.18 0.89
N ILE A 348 -27.43 -29.97 1.42
CA ILE A 348 -27.13 -31.28 2.00
C ILE A 348 -27.36 -32.36 0.95
N PHE A 349 -26.30 -33.05 0.54
CA PHE A 349 -26.35 -34.19 -0.37
C PHE A 349 -25.81 -35.43 0.35
N GLY A 350 -26.64 -36.49 0.44
CA GLY A 350 -26.22 -37.74 1.08
C GLY A 350 -25.77 -37.56 2.56
N GLY A 351 -26.42 -36.65 3.29
CA GLY A 351 -26.07 -36.34 4.67
C GLY A 351 -24.82 -35.48 4.87
N LYS A 352 -24.20 -35.00 3.80
CA LYS A 352 -23.04 -34.08 3.85
C LYS A 352 -23.44 -32.69 3.38
N PHE A 353 -23.05 -31.66 4.12
CA PHE A 353 -23.19 -30.27 3.68
C PHE A 353 -22.15 -29.95 2.58
N ILE A 354 -22.61 -29.45 1.46
CA ILE A 354 -21.77 -29.00 0.35
C ILE A 354 -21.96 -27.49 0.21
N SER A 355 -20.89 -26.75 0.41
CA SER A 355 -20.88 -25.30 0.24
C SER A 355 -21.20 -24.88 -1.19
N ALA A 356 -21.96 -23.81 -1.36
CA ALA A 356 -22.27 -23.21 -2.65
C ALA A 356 -21.56 -21.84 -2.81
N ALA A 357 -21.42 -21.39 -4.05
CA ALA A 357 -21.01 -20.04 -4.36
C ALA A 357 -22.20 -19.08 -4.26
N SER A 358 -21.98 -17.90 -3.72
CA SER A 358 -22.97 -16.81 -3.74
C SER A 358 -22.60 -15.78 -4.80
N PRO A 359 -23.56 -15.24 -5.56
CA PRO A 359 -23.27 -14.13 -6.47
C PRO A 359 -22.78 -12.93 -5.64
N MET A 360 -21.80 -12.23 -6.16
CA MET A 360 -21.38 -10.93 -5.63
C MET A 360 -22.49 -9.88 -5.84
N ALA A 361 -22.26 -8.65 -5.39
CA ALA A 361 -23.16 -7.54 -5.67
C ALA A 361 -23.44 -7.43 -7.19
N LEU A 362 -24.61 -6.89 -7.53
CA LEU A 362 -24.98 -6.72 -8.95
C LEU A 362 -23.92 -5.88 -9.67
N PRO A 363 -23.44 -6.35 -10.83
CA PRO A 363 -22.42 -5.63 -11.60
C PRO A 363 -22.98 -4.30 -12.11
N ASN A 364 -22.15 -3.27 -12.13
CA ASN A 364 -22.50 -1.97 -12.67
C ASN A 364 -21.50 -1.56 -13.75
N GLU A 365 -21.83 -1.78 -15.01
CA GLU A 365 -20.98 -1.45 -16.14
C GLU A 365 -20.82 0.07 -16.39
N ASN A 366 -21.65 0.91 -15.76
CA ASN A 366 -21.60 2.37 -15.94
C ASN A 366 -20.63 3.07 -14.97
N ILE A 367 -19.93 2.33 -14.13
CA ILE A 367 -18.93 2.91 -13.23
C ILE A 367 -17.76 3.44 -14.05
N THR A 368 -17.39 4.69 -13.76
CA THR A 368 -16.27 5.39 -14.40
C THR A 368 -15.60 6.33 -13.39
N TRP A 369 -14.65 7.11 -13.84
CA TRP A 369 -13.86 8.03 -13.07
C TRP A 369 -14.67 9.00 -12.18
N PHE A 370 -14.29 9.11 -10.91
CA PHE A 370 -14.73 10.21 -10.07
C PHE A 370 -14.04 11.50 -10.54
N LYS A 371 -14.82 12.59 -10.65
CA LYS A 371 -14.29 13.88 -11.11
C LYS A 371 -14.50 14.97 -10.06
N SER A 372 -13.41 15.63 -9.68
CA SER A 372 -13.43 16.81 -8.83
C SER A 372 -13.00 18.02 -9.63
N LYS A 373 -13.66 19.15 -9.41
CA LYS A 373 -13.35 20.45 -10.03
C LYS A 373 -12.83 21.39 -8.97
N THR A 374 -11.71 22.04 -9.26
CA THR A 374 -11.03 22.98 -8.35
C THR A 374 -10.80 24.29 -9.04
#